data_4e1fc067ebf9fc81a819916afd295cfa
#
_entry.id   4e1fc067ebf9fc81a819916afd295cfa
#
_cell.length_a   1.000
_cell.length_b   1.000
_cell.length_c   1.000
_cell.angle_alpha   90.00
_cell.angle_beta   90.00
_cell.angle_gamma   90.00
#
_symmetry.space_group_name_H-M   'P 1'
#
loop_
_entity.id
_entity.type
_entity.pdbx_description
1 polymer ?
#
loop_
_entity_poly.entity_id
_entity_poly.type
_entity_poly.pdbx_seq_one_letter_code
_entity_poly.pdbx_strand_id
1 'polypeptide(L)'
;MATTTSRAWTFSRRGSPSDVLSLTESRPIPAFPPEPALPEEWILVKVAFAGLNVGAILQMTLIPAFLRNETCIPEMDLSGVVQDVWHPHAKVNDGDGPNNATEDASPISPDGAESNTQTRFRKGDKVMAMLPASHALPTGTGALAEYVAIPARFAVHKPTSAPFADAAGCLLTGMTAHQQIVESDIKPRGGIGTLVVQMARQVVGPEGFIVGICSGRNTRLVESLGADETIDYTQYNDLPAYLASRFRSNPFNAVIDTLGHQSLYVHSPAYLVPTGTYSSVGIKPPDFSVPNFLRAVVQMKLNEWWPVSRWLGGVGRLWRGVSMMEPSLEDRQRIADMLGGGQIRVVRDSIWSFEHVKEAYAKLGGLHASGKVLVRVDETVGDNEC
;
A
#
# COMPACT_ATOMS: atom_id res chain seq x y z
N MET A 1 -17.63 16.05 -27.12
CA MET A 1 -17.61 17.04 -26.03
C MET A 1 -16.65 16.47 -24.98
N ALA A 2 -15.72 17.27 -24.42
CA ALA A 2 -14.87 16.80 -23.34
C ALA A 2 -15.75 16.49 -22.12
N THR A 3 -15.54 15.36 -21.47
CA THR A 3 -16.23 14.98 -20.24
C THR A 3 -15.85 16.00 -19.16
N THR A 4 -16.79 16.75 -18.65
CA THR A 4 -16.55 17.78 -17.60
C THR A 4 -16.80 17.26 -16.21
N THR A 5 -17.36 16.04 -16.10
CA THR A 5 -17.71 15.38 -14.84
C THR A 5 -17.19 13.96 -14.82
N SER A 6 -17.02 13.40 -13.62
CA SER A 6 -16.54 12.05 -13.36
C SER A 6 -17.34 11.39 -12.25
N ARG A 7 -17.27 10.07 -12.15
CA ARG A 7 -17.90 9.29 -11.08
C ARG A 7 -16.90 9.02 -9.96
N ALA A 8 -17.38 8.91 -8.74
CA ALA A 8 -16.58 8.51 -7.59
C ALA A 8 -17.44 7.88 -6.50
N TRP A 9 -16.90 6.88 -5.81
CA TRP A 9 -17.46 6.40 -4.55
C TRP A 9 -17.04 7.31 -3.42
N THR A 10 -18.01 7.76 -2.62
CA THR A 10 -17.78 8.73 -1.55
C THR A 10 -18.42 8.31 -0.24
N PHE A 11 -17.87 8.82 0.87
CA PHE A 11 -18.49 8.74 2.19
C PHE A 11 -18.27 10.01 2.98
N SER A 12 -19.26 10.40 3.80
CA SER A 12 -19.21 11.60 4.65
C SER A 12 -19.39 11.30 6.15
N ARG A 13 -19.90 10.12 6.50
CA ARG A 13 -20.13 9.67 7.88
C ARG A 13 -19.38 8.37 8.17
N ARG A 14 -19.23 8.06 9.45
CA ARG A 14 -18.65 6.78 9.88
C ARG A 14 -19.66 5.64 9.74
N GLY A 15 -19.16 4.46 9.41
CA GLY A 15 -19.95 3.24 9.35
C GLY A 15 -19.28 2.15 8.52
N SER A 16 -19.99 1.03 8.31
CA SER A 16 -19.49 -0.01 7.42
C SER A 16 -19.47 0.48 5.97
N PRO A 17 -18.61 -0.05 5.09
CA PRO A 17 -18.61 0.32 3.68
C PRO A 17 -19.98 0.18 3.02
N SER A 18 -20.75 -0.87 3.35
CA SER A 18 -22.10 -1.10 2.83
C SER A 18 -23.07 0.05 3.17
N ASP A 19 -22.89 0.65 4.35
CA ASP A 19 -23.83 1.63 4.90
C ASP A 19 -23.50 3.06 4.50
N VAL A 20 -22.20 3.37 4.30
CA VAL A 20 -21.75 4.75 4.15
C VAL A 20 -21.30 5.12 2.76
N LEU A 21 -20.91 4.13 1.93
CA LEU A 21 -20.51 4.38 0.57
C LEU A 21 -21.70 4.70 -0.32
N SER A 22 -21.55 5.73 -1.13
CA SER A 22 -22.48 6.10 -2.19
C SER A 22 -21.73 6.44 -3.47
N LEU A 23 -22.22 5.97 -4.60
CA LEU A 23 -21.70 6.35 -5.91
C LEU A 23 -22.25 7.74 -6.26
N THR A 24 -21.34 8.67 -6.51
CA THR A 24 -21.66 10.01 -7.01
C THR A 24 -21.40 10.01 -8.52
N GLU A 25 -22.47 10.14 -9.29
CA GLU A 25 -22.46 9.97 -10.76
C GLU A 25 -21.88 11.19 -11.51
N SER A 26 -21.89 12.36 -10.87
CA SER A 26 -21.45 13.60 -11.53
C SER A 26 -20.73 14.51 -10.55
N ARG A 27 -19.40 14.42 -10.58
CA ARG A 27 -18.51 15.34 -9.86
C ARG A 27 -17.66 16.09 -10.89
N PRO A 28 -17.25 17.33 -10.63
CA PRO A 28 -16.24 17.97 -11.44
C PRO A 28 -14.97 17.09 -11.49
N ILE A 29 -14.33 17.01 -12.64
CA ILE A 29 -12.99 16.44 -12.73
C ILE A 29 -12.09 17.25 -11.80
N PRO A 30 -11.25 16.61 -10.94
CA PRO A 30 -10.41 17.33 -10.01
C PRO A 30 -9.48 18.30 -10.75
N ALA A 31 -9.50 19.55 -10.34
CA ALA A 31 -8.55 20.56 -10.79
C ALA A 31 -7.27 20.46 -9.97
N PHE A 32 -6.16 20.94 -10.52
CA PHE A 32 -4.96 21.17 -9.75
C PHE A 32 -5.18 22.28 -8.72
N PRO A 33 -4.55 22.19 -7.53
CA PRO A 33 -4.68 23.26 -6.56
C PRO A 33 -4.11 24.56 -7.15
N PRO A 34 -4.79 25.71 -6.93
CA PRO A 34 -4.36 26.99 -7.54
C PRO A 34 -3.00 27.45 -7.01
N GLU A 35 -2.67 27.12 -5.76
CA GLU A 35 -1.36 27.35 -5.14
C GLU A 35 -1.07 26.15 -4.23
N PRO A 36 -0.34 25.14 -4.70
CA PRO A 36 0.07 24.05 -3.83
C PRO A 36 0.98 24.58 -2.72
N ALA A 37 0.82 24.05 -1.52
CA ALA A 37 1.60 24.44 -0.34
C ALA A 37 3.11 24.20 -0.53
N LEU A 38 3.50 23.34 -1.47
CA LEU A 38 4.86 23.10 -1.92
C LEU A 38 4.93 23.25 -3.44
N PRO A 39 5.97 23.86 -3.99
CA PRO A 39 6.20 23.98 -5.42
C PRO A 39 6.60 22.61 -6.00
N GLU A 40 5.61 21.73 -6.20
CA GLU A 40 5.82 20.40 -6.71
C GLU A 40 4.92 20.10 -7.92
N GLU A 41 5.39 19.19 -8.76
CA GLU A 41 4.61 18.70 -9.90
C GLU A 41 3.36 17.95 -9.44
N TRP A 42 2.25 18.20 -10.12
CA TRP A 42 0.99 17.48 -9.94
C TRP A 42 0.57 16.79 -11.22
N ILE A 43 -0.08 15.65 -11.09
CA ILE A 43 -0.61 14.88 -12.20
C ILE A 43 -2.11 14.64 -12.02
N LEU A 44 -2.87 14.74 -13.10
CA LEU A 44 -4.23 14.26 -13.20
C LEU A 44 -4.20 12.87 -13.81
N VAL A 45 -4.64 11.86 -13.08
CA VAL A 45 -4.65 10.47 -13.53
C VAL A 45 -6.08 10.03 -13.81
N LYS A 46 -6.33 9.47 -15.00
CA LYS A 46 -7.51 8.65 -15.26
C LYS A 46 -7.23 7.27 -14.70
N VAL A 47 -8.00 6.89 -13.69
CA VAL A 47 -7.78 5.64 -12.94
C VAL A 47 -8.27 4.46 -13.76
N ALA A 48 -7.41 3.47 -13.97
CA ALA A 48 -7.77 2.21 -14.62
C ALA A 48 -8.27 1.19 -13.58
N PHE A 49 -7.48 0.99 -12.50
CA PHE A 49 -7.82 0.09 -11.40
C PHE A 49 -7.50 0.73 -10.05
N ALA A 50 -8.27 0.35 -9.04
CA ALA A 50 -8.02 0.65 -7.63
C ALA A 50 -7.85 -0.66 -6.84
N GLY A 51 -6.88 -0.68 -5.92
CA GLY A 51 -6.62 -1.82 -5.05
C GLY A 51 -7.26 -1.64 -3.68
N LEU A 52 -8.15 -2.55 -3.28
CA LEU A 52 -8.81 -2.46 -1.98
C LEU A 52 -7.90 -2.90 -0.83
N ASN A 53 -8.01 -2.19 0.29
CA ASN A 53 -7.22 -2.39 1.50
C ASN A 53 -8.09 -2.33 2.76
N VAL A 54 -7.76 -3.15 3.77
CA VAL A 54 -8.45 -3.11 5.08
C VAL A 54 -8.33 -1.75 5.74
N GLY A 55 -7.25 -1.00 5.46
CA GLY A 55 -7.06 0.37 5.94
C GLY A 55 -8.19 1.33 5.57
N ALA A 56 -8.81 1.18 4.40
CA ALA A 56 -9.96 1.99 4.01
C ALA A 56 -11.22 1.63 4.81
N ILE A 57 -11.42 0.35 5.16
CA ILE A 57 -12.49 -0.07 6.09
C ILE A 57 -12.29 0.60 7.45
N LEU A 58 -11.04 0.59 7.98
CA LEU A 58 -10.70 1.29 9.23
C LEU A 58 -10.95 2.79 9.12
N GLN A 59 -10.59 3.41 8.00
CA GLN A 59 -10.85 4.84 7.75
C GLN A 59 -12.33 5.16 7.83
N MET A 60 -13.18 4.39 7.16
CA MET A 60 -14.63 4.59 7.15
C MET A 60 -15.28 4.34 8.51
N THR A 61 -14.80 3.34 9.25
CA THR A 61 -15.43 2.93 10.53
C THR A 61 -14.91 3.72 11.73
N LEU A 62 -13.62 4.09 11.77
CA LEU A 62 -12.97 4.60 12.97
C LEU A 62 -12.64 6.09 12.93
N ILE A 63 -12.25 6.63 11.75
CA ILE A 63 -11.79 8.02 11.68
C ILE A 63 -12.96 9.01 11.82
N PRO A 64 -12.98 9.85 12.88
CA PRO A 64 -14.04 10.85 13.06
C PRO A 64 -13.97 11.94 11.98
N ALA A 65 -15.11 12.60 11.72
CA ALA A 65 -15.21 13.64 10.70
C ALA A 65 -14.23 14.82 10.90
N PHE A 66 -13.92 15.17 12.15
CA PHE A 66 -12.99 16.28 12.45
C PHE A 66 -11.50 15.96 12.17
N LEU A 67 -11.15 14.68 11.91
CA LEU A 67 -9.80 14.25 11.54
C LEU A 67 -9.64 13.96 10.04
N ARG A 68 -10.66 14.22 9.24
CA ARG A 68 -10.66 13.99 7.80
C ARG A 68 -11.47 15.05 7.07
N ASN A 69 -11.37 15.08 5.75
CA ASN A 69 -12.27 15.90 4.94
C ASN A 69 -13.75 15.49 5.16
N GLU A 70 -14.67 16.43 5.01
CA GLU A 70 -16.11 16.18 5.16
C GLU A 70 -16.57 15.05 4.23
N THR A 71 -16.17 15.10 2.97
CA THR A 71 -16.45 14.05 1.99
C THR A 71 -15.15 13.44 1.50
N CYS A 72 -14.98 12.13 1.68
CA CYS A 72 -13.81 11.40 1.27
C CYS A 72 -14.13 10.37 0.18
N ILE A 73 -13.18 10.17 -0.71
CA ILE A 73 -13.11 9.02 -1.63
C ILE A 73 -12.22 7.98 -0.95
N PRO A 74 -12.63 6.72 -0.84
CA PRO A 74 -11.79 5.70 -0.21
C PRO A 74 -10.68 5.19 -1.14
N GLU A 75 -9.78 4.41 -0.55
CA GLU A 75 -8.63 3.74 -1.14
C GLU A 75 -7.45 4.63 -1.51
N MET A 76 -6.28 3.99 -1.47
CA MET A 76 -5.00 4.67 -1.63
C MET A 76 -4.20 4.16 -2.83
N ASP A 77 -4.38 2.89 -3.22
CA ASP A 77 -3.66 2.24 -4.31
C ASP A 77 -4.41 2.39 -5.62
N LEU A 78 -3.73 2.85 -6.66
CA LEU A 78 -4.28 2.95 -8.01
C LEU A 78 -3.24 2.68 -9.10
N SER A 79 -3.74 2.37 -10.27
CA SER A 79 -3.01 2.47 -11.54
C SER A 79 -3.87 3.21 -12.56
N GLY A 80 -3.23 3.86 -13.53
CA GLY A 80 -3.97 4.61 -14.53
C GLY A 80 -3.06 5.30 -15.54
N VAL A 81 -3.65 6.25 -16.26
CA VAL A 81 -2.97 7.00 -17.32
C VAL A 81 -3.02 8.49 -17.00
N VAL A 82 -1.88 9.15 -17.06
CA VAL A 82 -1.77 10.61 -16.88
C VAL A 82 -2.53 11.34 -17.98
N GLN A 83 -3.48 12.16 -17.59
CA GLN A 83 -4.29 12.97 -18.52
C GLN A 83 -3.75 14.38 -18.67
N ASP A 84 -3.18 14.91 -17.59
CA ASP A 84 -2.64 16.26 -17.54
C ASP A 84 -1.56 16.37 -16.47
N VAL A 85 -0.66 17.36 -16.62
CA VAL A 85 0.46 17.62 -15.71
C VAL A 85 0.53 19.12 -15.44
N TRP A 86 0.66 19.48 -14.17
CA TRP A 86 0.86 20.87 -13.75
C TRP A 86 2.25 21.05 -13.12
N HIS A 87 2.91 22.14 -13.51
CA HIS A 87 4.25 22.50 -13.03
C HIS A 87 4.24 23.87 -12.35
N PRO A 88 4.90 24.03 -11.21
CA PRO A 88 4.91 25.29 -10.43
C PRO A 88 5.55 26.47 -11.16
N HIS A 89 6.26 26.26 -12.26
CA HIS A 89 6.99 27.30 -13.00
C HIS A 89 6.63 27.39 -14.50
N ALA A 90 5.55 26.76 -14.93
CA ALA A 90 5.02 27.03 -16.25
C ALA A 90 4.50 28.46 -16.30
N LYS A 91 5.36 29.43 -16.64
CA LYS A 91 4.88 30.74 -17.07
C LYS A 91 3.98 30.51 -18.27
N VAL A 92 2.72 30.83 -18.11
CA VAL A 92 1.81 30.99 -19.25
C VAL A 92 2.43 32.09 -20.10
N ASN A 93 3.02 31.74 -21.22
CA ASN A 93 3.33 32.72 -22.26
C ASN A 93 2.00 33.08 -22.92
N ASP A 94 1.22 33.95 -22.29
CA ASP A 94 0.20 34.71 -22.97
C ASP A 94 0.92 35.77 -23.83
N GLY A 95 1.12 35.45 -25.10
CA GLY A 95 1.75 36.37 -26.02
C GLY A 95 1.81 35.79 -27.43
N ASP A 96 0.67 35.70 -28.09
CA ASP A 96 0.62 35.76 -29.55
C ASP A 96 1.11 37.15 -30.00
N GLY A 97 2.27 37.19 -30.66
CA GLY A 97 2.77 38.32 -31.41
C GLY A 97 3.82 37.84 -32.40
N PRO A 98 3.68 38.15 -33.72
CA PRO A 98 4.49 37.54 -34.73
C PRO A 98 5.85 38.26 -34.91
N ASN A 99 6.87 37.46 -35.19
CA ASN A 99 8.12 37.78 -35.87
C ASN A 99 9.11 38.77 -35.24
N ASN A 100 10.27 38.23 -34.83
CA ASN A 100 11.51 38.59 -35.59
C ASN A 100 12.68 37.68 -35.11
N ALA A 101 13.26 37.00 -36.10
CA ALA A 101 14.54 36.35 -36.01
C ALA A 101 15.63 37.39 -35.98
N THR A 102 16.50 37.38 -34.99
CA THR A 102 17.88 37.81 -35.07
C THR A 102 18.75 36.94 -34.18
N GLU A 103 19.65 36.23 -34.85
CA GLU A 103 20.83 35.60 -34.28
C GLU A 103 21.66 36.67 -33.58
N ASP A 104 22.03 36.48 -32.33
CA ASP A 104 23.36 36.86 -31.86
C ASP A 104 23.77 36.06 -30.64
N ALA A 105 25.04 35.66 -30.64
CA ALA A 105 25.64 34.73 -29.73
C ALA A 105 26.35 35.46 -28.57
N SER A 106 26.29 34.83 -27.35
CA SER A 106 27.25 34.91 -26.23
C SER A 106 27.10 36.09 -25.23
N PRO A 107 27.59 35.94 -23.96
CA PRO A 107 28.39 34.89 -23.40
C PRO A 107 27.89 34.26 -22.06
N ILE A 108 28.47 33.14 -21.75
CA ILE A 108 28.33 32.29 -20.56
C ILE A 108 28.68 33.05 -19.28
N SER A 109 27.80 33.10 -18.30
CA SER A 109 28.12 33.44 -16.90
C SER A 109 28.33 32.14 -16.09
N PRO A 110 29.38 32.08 -15.26
CA PRO A 110 29.74 30.87 -14.53
C PRO A 110 29.14 30.87 -13.13
N ASP A 111 27.84 30.58 -13.03
CA ASP A 111 27.19 30.12 -11.79
C ASP A 111 25.96 29.30 -12.20
N GLY A 112 26.28 28.15 -12.74
CA GLY A 112 25.29 27.20 -13.24
C GLY A 112 24.66 26.39 -12.14
N ALA A 113 23.65 26.91 -11.49
CA ALA A 113 22.56 26.11 -10.95
C ALA A 113 21.42 26.13 -11.98
N GLU A 114 21.60 25.42 -13.10
CA GLU A 114 20.45 24.98 -13.92
C GLU A 114 19.58 24.10 -13.03
N SER A 115 18.47 24.64 -12.56
CA SER A 115 17.38 23.84 -12.04
C SER A 115 16.83 23.03 -13.21
N ASN A 116 17.39 21.85 -13.40
CA ASN A 116 16.92 20.87 -14.37
C ASN A 116 15.55 20.36 -13.87
N THR A 117 14.51 21.16 -14.09
CA THR A 117 13.10 20.78 -13.88
C THR A 117 12.70 19.83 -15.00
N GLN A 118 13.37 18.67 -15.06
CA GLN A 118 12.97 17.60 -15.93
C GLN A 118 11.60 17.11 -15.45
N THR A 119 10.57 17.38 -16.23
CA THR A 119 9.21 16.92 -15.98
C THR A 119 9.22 15.42 -15.78
N ARG A 120 8.75 14.97 -14.61
CA ARG A 120 8.79 13.55 -14.27
C ARG A 120 7.77 12.73 -15.04
N PHE A 121 6.62 13.34 -15.35
CA PHE A 121 5.54 12.71 -16.07
C PHE A 121 5.07 13.55 -17.27
N ARG A 122 4.45 12.87 -18.24
CA ARG A 122 3.81 13.47 -19.42
C ARG A 122 2.43 12.88 -19.60
N LYS A 123 1.57 13.62 -20.26
CA LYS A 123 0.26 13.09 -20.70
C LYS A 123 0.44 11.79 -21.50
N GLY A 124 -0.31 10.77 -21.15
CA GLY A 124 -0.24 9.44 -21.72
C GLY A 124 0.64 8.45 -20.96
N ASP A 125 1.44 8.91 -20.00
CA ASP A 125 2.25 8.00 -19.18
C ASP A 125 1.36 7.07 -18.35
N LYS A 126 1.73 5.79 -18.32
CA LYS A 126 1.09 4.79 -17.49
C LYS A 126 1.74 4.80 -16.11
N VAL A 127 0.94 4.94 -15.08
CA VAL A 127 1.43 5.13 -13.71
C VAL A 127 0.78 4.15 -12.73
N MET A 128 1.49 3.91 -11.64
CA MET A 128 0.96 3.32 -10.42
C MET A 128 1.24 4.29 -9.27
N ALA A 129 0.28 4.47 -8.39
CA ALA A 129 0.40 5.43 -7.29
C ALA A 129 -0.18 4.89 -5.98
N MET A 130 0.38 5.40 -4.88
CA MET A 130 -0.14 5.17 -3.53
C MET A 130 -0.22 6.50 -2.79
N LEU A 131 -1.43 6.86 -2.39
CA LEU A 131 -1.71 8.07 -1.64
C LEU A 131 -1.45 7.82 -0.15
N PRO A 132 -0.55 8.57 0.51
CA PRO A 132 -0.38 8.44 1.95
C PRO A 132 -1.61 8.97 2.70
N ALA A 133 -1.89 8.40 3.89
CA ALA A 133 -3.01 8.82 4.73
C ALA A 133 -2.94 10.30 5.14
N SER A 134 -1.73 10.85 5.31
CA SER A 134 -1.47 12.27 5.57
C SER A 134 -1.96 13.20 4.46
N HIS A 135 -2.07 12.70 3.22
CA HIS A 135 -2.67 13.43 2.10
C HIS A 135 -4.15 13.07 1.92
N ALA A 136 -4.49 11.78 1.93
CA ALA A 136 -5.85 11.32 1.62
C ALA A 136 -6.89 11.81 2.64
N LEU A 137 -6.57 11.80 3.94
CA LEU A 137 -7.51 12.21 4.99
C LEU A 137 -7.88 13.70 4.93
N PRO A 138 -6.92 14.64 4.90
CA PRO A 138 -7.25 16.07 4.85
C PRO A 138 -7.89 16.53 3.54
N THR A 139 -7.47 15.93 2.41
CA THR A 139 -7.98 16.34 1.08
C THR A 139 -9.26 15.62 0.69
N GLY A 140 -9.54 14.44 1.29
CA GLY A 140 -10.62 13.57 0.86
C GLY A 140 -10.34 12.85 -0.47
N THR A 141 -9.09 12.91 -0.96
CA THR A 141 -8.68 12.27 -2.22
C THR A 141 -8.51 10.77 -2.02
N GLY A 142 -8.94 9.96 -2.99
CA GLY A 142 -8.80 8.52 -2.96
C GLY A 142 -8.88 7.88 -4.34
N ALA A 143 -8.60 6.58 -4.39
CA ALA A 143 -8.44 5.84 -5.64
C ALA A 143 -9.76 5.37 -6.28
N LEU A 144 -10.87 5.33 -5.53
CA LEU A 144 -12.18 4.91 -6.07
C LEU A 144 -12.92 6.07 -6.77
N ALA A 145 -12.25 6.67 -7.75
CA ALA A 145 -12.78 7.71 -8.64
C ALA A 145 -12.21 7.52 -10.05
N GLU A 146 -12.96 7.94 -11.07
CA GLU A 146 -12.51 7.87 -12.46
C GLU A 146 -11.29 8.77 -12.73
N TYR A 147 -11.19 9.88 -12.00
CA TYR A 147 -10.05 10.81 -12.08
C TYR A 147 -9.58 11.21 -10.70
N VAL A 148 -8.26 11.34 -10.56
CA VAL A 148 -7.63 11.81 -9.33
C VAL A 148 -6.48 12.77 -9.65
N ALA A 149 -6.45 13.92 -8.98
CA ALA A 149 -5.31 14.85 -9.04
C ALA A 149 -4.43 14.63 -7.80
N ILE A 150 -3.16 14.35 -8.01
CA ILE A 150 -2.22 14.02 -6.94
C ILE A 150 -0.84 14.64 -7.17
N PRO A 151 -0.07 14.92 -6.11
CA PRO A 151 1.35 15.20 -6.21
C PRO A 151 2.10 14.09 -6.95
N ALA A 152 2.93 14.46 -7.90
CA ALA A 152 3.69 13.51 -8.72
C ALA A 152 4.59 12.57 -7.88
N ARG A 153 5.04 13.02 -6.70
CA ARG A 153 5.84 12.21 -5.78
C ARG A 153 5.12 10.95 -5.26
N PHE A 154 3.80 10.88 -5.35
CA PHE A 154 3.02 9.70 -4.94
C PHE A 154 2.92 8.62 -6.02
N ALA A 155 3.37 8.91 -7.23
CA ALA A 155 3.30 8.02 -8.37
C ALA A 155 4.70 7.59 -8.83
N VAL A 156 4.77 6.46 -9.52
CA VAL A 156 5.91 5.98 -10.32
C VAL A 156 5.38 5.48 -11.67
N HIS A 157 6.26 5.41 -12.67
CA HIS A 157 5.89 4.77 -13.93
C HIS A 157 5.49 3.32 -13.70
N LYS A 158 4.38 2.91 -14.27
CA LYS A 158 3.96 1.52 -14.29
C LYS A 158 4.92 0.72 -15.16
N PRO A 159 5.50 -0.40 -14.68
CA PRO A 159 6.30 -1.27 -15.54
C PRO A 159 5.50 -1.72 -16.76
N THR A 160 6.15 -1.73 -17.92
CA THR A 160 5.49 -2.12 -19.19
C THR A 160 5.06 -3.59 -19.18
N SER A 161 5.77 -4.45 -18.44
CA SER A 161 5.47 -5.88 -18.28
C SER A 161 4.33 -6.17 -17.32
N ALA A 162 3.93 -5.21 -16.48
CA ALA A 162 2.92 -5.42 -15.45
C ALA A 162 1.54 -4.95 -15.92
N PRO A 163 0.48 -5.76 -15.78
CA PRO A 163 -0.89 -5.31 -15.99
C PRO A 163 -1.30 -4.16 -15.06
N PHE A 164 -2.20 -3.28 -15.51
CA PHE A 164 -2.77 -2.23 -14.65
C PHE A 164 -3.37 -2.78 -13.36
N ALA A 165 -4.06 -3.90 -13.43
CA ALA A 165 -4.64 -4.56 -12.26
C ALA A 165 -3.57 -4.94 -11.21
N ASP A 166 -2.43 -5.48 -11.63
CA ASP A 166 -1.33 -5.81 -10.71
C ASP A 166 -0.68 -4.55 -10.14
N ALA A 167 -0.46 -3.55 -10.99
CA ALA A 167 0.10 -2.28 -10.58
C ALA A 167 -0.74 -1.58 -9.50
N ALA A 168 -2.09 -1.59 -9.63
CA ALA A 168 -3.01 -1.05 -8.62
C ALA A 168 -3.02 -1.82 -7.30
N GLY A 169 -2.65 -3.10 -7.32
CA GLY A 169 -2.64 -3.96 -6.13
C GLY A 169 -1.29 -4.03 -5.41
N CYS A 170 -0.27 -3.32 -5.88
CA CYS A 170 1.13 -3.61 -5.53
C CYS A 170 1.74 -2.65 -4.53
N LEU A 171 1.59 -1.33 -4.67
CA LEU A 171 2.42 -0.37 -3.94
C LEU A 171 2.22 -0.42 -2.42
N LEU A 172 1.00 -0.23 -1.92
CA LEU A 172 0.75 -0.22 -0.48
C LEU A 172 1.17 -1.55 0.17
N THR A 173 0.72 -2.65 -0.40
CA THR A 173 1.02 -3.99 0.13
C THR A 173 2.50 -4.34 -0.03
N GLY A 174 3.12 -3.96 -1.15
CA GLY A 174 4.54 -4.19 -1.42
C GLY A 174 5.45 -3.38 -0.49
N MET A 175 5.15 -2.10 -0.29
CA MET A 175 5.91 -1.26 0.64
C MET A 175 5.75 -1.74 2.10
N THR A 176 4.55 -2.14 2.49
CA THR A 176 4.31 -2.75 3.81
C THR A 176 5.13 -4.03 3.98
N ALA A 177 5.12 -4.91 2.98
CA ALA A 177 5.93 -6.13 2.99
C ALA A 177 7.43 -5.83 3.04
N HIS A 178 7.90 -4.90 2.22
CA HIS A 178 9.30 -4.46 2.21
C HIS A 178 9.74 -3.91 3.57
N GLN A 179 8.93 -3.03 4.16
CA GLN A 179 9.24 -2.46 5.48
C GLN A 179 9.27 -3.54 6.57
N GLN A 180 8.32 -4.51 6.55
CA GLN A 180 8.36 -5.63 7.48
C GLN A 180 9.64 -6.47 7.33
N ILE A 181 10.12 -6.68 6.11
CA ILE A 181 11.37 -7.39 5.81
C ILE A 181 12.56 -6.61 6.39
N VAL A 182 12.66 -5.31 6.11
CA VAL A 182 13.75 -4.45 6.61
C VAL A 182 13.75 -4.39 8.14
N GLU A 183 12.59 -4.15 8.75
CA GLU A 183 12.47 -4.07 10.22
C GLU A 183 12.71 -5.41 10.94
N SER A 184 12.56 -6.53 10.24
CA SER A 184 12.77 -7.84 10.83
C SER A 184 14.24 -8.25 10.98
N ASP A 185 15.18 -7.50 10.39
CA ASP A 185 16.62 -7.85 10.32
C ASP A 185 16.83 -9.32 9.88
N ILE A 186 16.09 -9.74 8.84
CA ILE A 186 16.09 -11.14 8.38
C ILE A 186 17.48 -11.53 7.91
N LYS A 187 18.03 -12.49 8.60
CA LYS A 187 19.09 -13.39 8.11
C LYS A 187 18.42 -14.70 7.68
N PRO A 188 19.06 -15.56 6.88
CA PRO A 188 18.38 -16.68 6.23
C PRO A 188 17.51 -17.52 7.19
N ARG A 189 16.18 -17.29 7.24
CA ARG A 189 15.05 -18.11 7.77
C ARG A 189 13.88 -17.26 8.27
N GLY A 190 12.71 -17.29 7.61
CA GLY A 190 11.44 -16.72 8.10
C GLY A 190 10.47 -16.28 7.00
N GLY A 191 9.17 -16.40 7.22
CA GLY A 191 8.13 -16.15 6.21
C GLY A 191 6.94 -15.30 6.63
N ILE A 192 6.06 -14.87 5.72
CA ILE A 192 4.60 -14.65 5.77
C ILE A 192 4.08 -13.66 4.67
N GLY A 193 2.76 -13.80 4.27
CA GLY A 193 2.05 -12.96 3.29
C GLY A 193 2.50 -13.17 1.84
N THR A 194 1.61 -13.01 0.86
CA THR A 194 1.97 -13.37 -0.53
C THR A 194 3.15 -12.57 -1.10
N LEU A 195 3.24 -11.28 -0.81
CA LEU A 195 4.40 -10.47 -1.20
C LEU A 195 5.57 -10.63 -0.23
N VAL A 196 5.29 -10.79 1.08
CA VAL A 196 6.33 -11.03 2.08
C VAL A 196 7.07 -12.33 1.83
N VAL A 197 6.39 -13.44 1.49
CA VAL A 197 7.04 -14.71 1.15
C VAL A 197 7.99 -14.56 -0.03
N GLN A 198 7.54 -13.89 -1.09
CA GLN A 198 8.35 -13.66 -2.28
C GLN A 198 9.59 -12.80 -1.98
N MET A 199 9.40 -11.68 -1.26
CA MET A 199 10.50 -10.80 -0.87
C MET A 199 11.45 -11.49 0.13
N ALA A 200 10.89 -12.23 1.11
CA ALA A 200 11.69 -12.99 2.05
C ALA A 200 12.58 -14.02 1.32
N ARG A 201 12.04 -14.72 0.32
CA ARG A 201 12.82 -15.68 -0.48
C ARG A 201 14.00 -15.03 -1.18
N GLN A 202 13.85 -13.81 -1.68
CA GLN A 202 14.97 -13.08 -2.30
C GLN A 202 16.05 -12.72 -1.27
N VAL A 203 15.65 -12.31 -0.07
CA VAL A 203 16.58 -11.92 1.00
C VAL A 203 17.31 -13.13 1.57
N VAL A 204 16.59 -14.24 1.87
CA VAL A 204 17.19 -15.41 2.50
C VAL A 204 17.86 -16.36 1.50
N GLY A 205 17.63 -16.16 0.20
CA GLY A 205 18.20 -16.99 -0.87
C GLY A 205 17.70 -18.44 -0.85
N PRO A 206 18.28 -19.31 -1.71
CA PRO A 206 17.83 -20.71 -1.84
C PRO A 206 18.10 -21.56 -0.60
N GLU A 207 19.12 -21.22 0.20
CA GLU A 207 19.50 -21.95 1.42
C GLU A 207 18.67 -21.54 2.66
N GLY A 208 17.91 -20.46 2.56
CA GLY A 208 17.05 -20.00 3.65
C GLY A 208 15.80 -20.84 3.78
N PHE A 209 15.29 -21.02 5.00
CA PHE A 209 14.10 -21.83 5.27
C PHE A 209 12.93 -20.94 5.68
N ILE A 210 11.85 -20.95 4.90
CA ILE A 210 10.65 -20.14 5.08
C ILE A 210 9.47 -21.04 5.44
N VAL A 211 8.85 -20.78 6.58
CA VAL A 211 7.59 -21.42 6.99
C VAL A 211 6.45 -20.45 6.82
N GLY A 212 5.49 -20.79 5.97
CA GLY A 212 4.26 -20.04 5.75
C GLY A 212 3.12 -20.53 6.65
N ILE A 213 2.51 -19.65 7.44
CA ILE A 213 1.30 -20.01 8.22
C ILE A 213 0.07 -19.50 7.46
N CYS A 214 -0.77 -20.41 7.01
CA CYS A 214 -1.96 -20.09 6.20
C CYS A 214 -3.08 -21.10 6.46
N SER A 215 -4.26 -20.89 5.86
CA SER A 215 -5.29 -21.94 5.82
C SER A 215 -4.93 -23.01 4.79
N GLY A 216 -5.32 -24.26 5.01
CA GLY A 216 -4.97 -25.40 4.16
C GLY A 216 -5.27 -25.20 2.67
N ARG A 217 -6.34 -24.46 2.33
CA ARG A 217 -6.67 -24.10 0.94
C ARG A 217 -5.60 -23.25 0.24
N ASN A 218 -4.77 -22.53 1.01
CA ASN A 218 -3.73 -21.63 0.49
C ASN A 218 -2.32 -22.27 0.48
N THR A 219 -2.17 -23.51 0.97
CA THR A 219 -0.89 -24.22 1.04
C THR A 219 -0.11 -24.16 -0.26
N ARG A 220 -0.71 -24.69 -1.34
CA ARG A 220 -0.07 -24.75 -2.67
C ARG A 220 0.31 -23.35 -3.19
N LEU A 221 -0.53 -22.35 -2.93
CA LEU A 221 -0.23 -20.96 -3.31
C LEU A 221 1.01 -20.48 -2.56
N VAL A 222 1.05 -20.59 -1.24
CA VAL A 222 2.13 -20.07 -0.40
C VAL A 222 3.46 -20.78 -0.73
N GLU A 223 3.45 -22.09 -0.97
CA GLU A 223 4.60 -22.85 -1.46
C GLU A 223 5.07 -22.36 -2.84
N SER A 224 4.15 -22.13 -3.78
CA SER A 224 4.48 -21.60 -5.12
C SER A 224 5.08 -20.19 -5.11
N LEU A 225 4.95 -19.47 -4.00
CA LEU A 225 5.52 -18.14 -3.79
C LEU A 225 6.89 -18.18 -3.09
N GLY A 226 7.36 -19.37 -2.70
CA GLY A 226 8.71 -19.57 -2.17
C GLY A 226 8.78 -20.01 -0.71
N ALA A 227 7.67 -20.40 -0.06
CA ALA A 227 7.74 -21.08 1.23
C ALA A 227 8.22 -22.53 1.04
N ASP A 228 9.11 -22.99 1.96
CA ASP A 228 9.61 -24.36 1.97
C ASP A 228 8.65 -25.30 2.70
N GLU A 229 7.92 -24.75 3.65
CA GLU A 229 6.93 -25.49 4.45
C GLU A 229 5.71 -24.58 4.71
N THR A 230 4.55 -25.21 4.82
CA THR A 230 3.32 -24.51 5.25
C THR A 230 2.69 -25.18 6.47
N ILE A 231 2.13 -24.34 7.34
CA ILE A 231 1.36 -24.78 8.52
C ILE A 231 -0.07 -24.29 8.35
N ASP A 232 -0.99 -25.24 8.29
CA ASP A 232 -2.43 -24.95 8.29
C ASP A 232 -2.89 -24.63 9.71
N TYR A 233 -3.05 -23.32 10.00
CA TYR A 233 -3.48 -22.89 11.33
C TYR A 233 -4.84 -23.41 11.75
N THR A 234 -5.70 -23.84 10.81
CA THR A 234 -7.04 -24.35 11.12
C THR A 234 -7.01 -25.73 11.77
N GLN A 235 -5.88 -26.43 11.73
CA GLN A 235 -5.66 -27.73 12.34
C GLN A 235 -5.28 -27.63 13.84
N TYR A 236 -5.06 -26.44 14.36
CA TYR A 236 -4.54 -26.23 15.71
C TYR A 236 -5.42 -25.28 16.52
N ASN A 237 -5.95 -25.75 17.64
CA ASN A 237 -6.70 -24.91 18.57
C ASN A 237 -5.77 -23.90 19.30
N ASP A 238 -4.50 -24.27 19.51
CA ASP A 238 -3.47 -23.45 20.10
C ASP A 238 -2.24 -23.46 19.20
N LEU A 239 -2.24 -22.57 18.21
CA LEU A 239 -1.12 -22.41 17.29
C LEU A 239 0.19 -22.01 17.98
N PRO A 240 0.22 -21.06 18.95
CA PRO A 240 1.41 -20.77 19.73
C PRO A 240 2.03 -21.99 20.43
N ALA A 241 1.22 -22.83 21.06
CA ALA A 241 1.69 -24.05 21.71
C ALA A 241 2.28 -25.04 20.70
N TYR A 242 1.63 -25.22 19.53
CA TYR A 242 2.18 -26.04 18.47
C TYR A 242 3.54 -25.51 17.97
N LEU A 243 3.65 -24.22 17.68
CA LEU A 243 4.91 -23.61 17.25
C LEU A 243 6.01 -23.78 18.30
N ALA A 244 5.67 -23.59 19.58
CA ALA A 244 6.57 -23.80 20.70
C ALA A 244 7.09 -25.24 20.79
N SER A 245 6.22 -26.25 20.59
CA SER A 245 6.62 -27.64 20.62
C SER A 245 7.54 -28.02 19.45
N ARG A 246 7.20 -27.51 18.25
CA ARG A 246 7.89 -27.89 17.01
C ARG A 246 9.23 -27.19 16.82
N PHE A 247 9.31 -25.89 17.13
CA PHE A 247 10.45 -25.06 16.78
C PHE A 247 11.34 -24.67 17.97
N ARG A 248 11.10 -25.23 19.16
CA ARG A 248 11.94 -24.97 20.36
C ARG A 248 13.42 -25.27 20.13
N SER A 249 13.72 -26.39 19.46
CA SER A 249 15.10 -26.86 19.22
C SER A 249 15.74 -26.18 18.01
N ASN A 250 14.95 -25.59 17.12
CA ASN A 250 15.41 -24.87 15.94
C ASN A 250 14.57 -23.61 15.73
N PRO A 251 14.72 -22.60 16.61
CA PRO A 251 13.90 -21.40 16.59
C PRO A 251 14.19 -20.52 15.36
N PHE A 252 13.19 -19.75 14.95
CA PHE A 252 13.27 -18.79 13.86
C PHE A 252 14.20 -17.62 14.19
N ASN A 253 14.83 -17.05 13.18
CA ASN A 253 15.60 -15.81 13.29
C ASN A 253 14.68 -14.56 13.28
N ALA A 254 13.56 -14.65 12.56
CA ALA A 254 12.55 -13.60 12.52
C ALA A 254 11.14 -14.20 12.41
N VAL A 255 10.16 -13.46 12.89
CA VAL A 255 8.73 -13.70 12.67
C VAL A 255 8.14 -12.45 12.03
N ILE A 256 7.42 -12.62 10.93
CA ILE A 256 6.71 -11.54 10.25
C ILE A 256 5.22 -11.83 10.34
N ASP A 257 4.50 -11.00 11.08
CA ASP A 257 3.07 -11.13 11.31
C ASP A 257 2.30 -10.09 10.51
N THR A 258 1.63 -10.54 9.46
CA THR A 258 0.82 -9.71 8.58
C THR A 258 -0.64 -9.58 9.04
N LEU A 259 -1.00 -10.18 10.17
CA LEU A 259 -2.36 -10.18 10.72
C LEU A 259 -2.49 -9.48 12.08
N GLY A 260 -1.38 -9.33 12.79
CA GLY A 260 -1.35 -8.67 14.09
C GLY A 260 -1.84 -9.52 15.27
N HIS A 261 -1.42 -10.79 15.32
CA HIS A 261 -1.81 -11.70 16.38
C HIS A 261 -0.92 -11.53 17.64
N GLN A 262 -1.39 -10.76 18.64
CA GLN A 262 -0.65 -10.51 19.88
C GLN A 262 -0.25 -11.80 20.62
N SER A 263 -1.06 -12.86 20.55
CA SER A 263 -0.73 -14.15 21.18
C SER A 263 0.54 -14.78 20.61
N LEU A 264 0.77 -14.65 19.30
CA LEU A 264 2.00 -15.14 18.66
C LEU A 264 3.22 -14.38 19.17
N TYR A 265 3.12 -13.05 19.35
CA TYR A 265 4.22 -12.27 19.93
C TYR A 265 4.53 -12.68 21.36
N VAL A 266 3.52 -12.77 22.23
CA VAL A 266 3.70 -13.10 23.65
C VAL A 266 4.38 -14.47 23.84
N HIS A 267 4.07 -15.44 22.99
CA HIS A 267 4.66 -16.80 23.05
C HIS A 267 5.93 -16.95 22.19
N SER A 268 6.34 -15.91 21.46
CA SER A 268 7.49 -15.97 20.55
C SER A 268 8.82 -16.40 21.19
N PRO A 269 9.09 -16.19 22.51
CA PRO A 269 10.30 -16.70 23.12
C PRO A 269 10.52 -18.21 23.01
N ALA A 270 9.48 -18.98 22.74
CA ALA A 270 9.55 -20.42 22.61
C ALA A 270 10.01 -20.88 21.19
N TYR A 271 9.88 -20.03 20.19
CA TYR A 271 10.17 -20.37 18.77
C TYR A 271 10.91 -19.28 17.99
N LEU A 272 11.31 -18.19 18.66
CA LEU A 272 12.14 -17.12 18.08
C LEU A 272 13.44 -17.02 18.88
N VAL A 273 14.59 -16.87 18.21
CA VAL A 273 15.89 -16.72 18.88
C VAL A 273 15.92 -15.44 19.75
N PRO A 274 16.76 -15.39 20.81
CA PRO A 274 16.82 -14.20 21.69
C PRO A 274 17.11 -12.88 20.98
N THR A 275 17.91 -12.91 19.93
CA THR A 275 18.26 -11.75 19.10
C THR A 275 17.28 -11.53 17.93
N GLY A 276 16.27 -12.39 17.79
CA GLY A 276 15.31 -12.33 16.69
C GLY A 276 14.27 -11.23 16.88
N THR A 277 13.77 -10.75 15.76
CA THR A 277 12.75 -9.69 15.70
C THR A 277 11.39 -10.26 15.34
N TYR A 278 10.37 -9.78 16.03
CA TYR A 278 8.97 -9.97 15.69
C TYR A 278 8.45 -8.71 14.98
N SER A 279 8.33 -8.75 13.66
CA SER A 279 7.81 -7.65 12.84
C SER A 279 6.30 -7.82 12.62
N SER A 280 5.50 -6.78 12.83
CA SER A 280 4.04 -6.85 12.72
C SER A 280 3.43 -5.64 12.03
N VAL A 281 2.35 -5.83 11.27
CA VAL A 281 1.52 -4.74 10.72
C VAL A 281 0.71 -4.00 11.80
N GLY A 282 0.79 -4.43 13.04
CA GLY A 282 0.04 -3.88 14.16
C GLY A 282 -0.56 -4.97 15.02
N ILE A 283 -1.61 -4.62 15.75
CA ILE A 283 -2.40 -5.57 16.54
C ILE A 283 -3.83 -5.58 16.02
N LYS A 284 -4.30 -6.76 15.65
CA LYS A 284 -5.67 -6.96 15.18
C LYS A 284 -6.65 -6.76 16.35
N PRO A 285 -7.52 -5.75 16.32
CA PRO A 285 -8.56 -5.61 17.33
C PRO A 285 -9.62 -6.71 17.17
N PRO A 286 -10.33 -7.09 18.23
CA PRO A 286 -11.42 -8.08 18.16
C PRO A 286 -12.54 -7.66 17.19
N ASP A 287 -12.82 -6.38 17.14
CA ASP A 287 -13.76 -5.73 16.23
C ASP A 287 -13.28 -4.31 15.87
N PHE A 288 -13.94 -3.67 14.92
CA PHE A 288 -13.64 -2.30 14.50
C PHE A 288 -14.37 -1.24 15.36
N SER A 289 -14.51 -1.47 16.66
CA SER A 289 -14.99 -0.44 17.59
C SER A 289 -13.84 0.48 18.04
N VAL A 290 -14.18 1.75 18.32
CA VAL A 290 -13.20 2.74 18.77
C VAL A 290 -12.45 2.30 20.05
N PRO A 291 -13.12 1.76 21.10
CA PRO A 291 -12.43 1.30 22.30
C PRO A 291 -11.42 0.18 22.02
N ASN A 292 -11.80 -0.82 21.20
CA ASN A 292 -10.92 -1.94 20.87
C ASN A 292 -9.74 -1.50 19.98
N PHE A 293 -9.98 -0.56 19.07
CA PHE A 293 -8.91 0.04 18.28
C PHE A 293 -7.92 0.82 19.16
N LEU A 294 -8.39 1.68 20.06
CA LEU A 294 -7.53 2.42 21.00
C LEU A 294 -6.73 1.45 21.89
N ARG A 295 -7.36 0.38 22.37
CA ARG A 295 -6.67 -0.66 23.13
C ARG A 295 -5.56 -1.32 22.30
N ALA A 296 -5.81 -1.62 21.04
CA ALA A 296 -4.81 -2.19 20.12
C ALA A 296 -3.64 -1.21 19.92
N VAL A 297 -3.91 0.09 19.72
CA VAL A 297 -2.88 1.13 19.56
C VAL A 297 -2.04 1.26 20.85
N VAL A 298 -2.67 1.30 22.02
CA VAL A 298 -1.95 1.34 23.31
C VAL A 298 -1.07 0.09 23.47
N GLN A 299 -1.59 -1.09 23.15
CA GLN A 299 -0.82 -2.32 23.22
C GLN A 299 0.36 -2.33 22.24
N MET A 300 0.19 -1.79 21.02
CA MET A 300 1.29 -1.61 20.07
C MET A 300 2.41 -0.76 20.68
N LYS A 301 2.03 0.39 21.26
CA LYS A 301 3.01 1.29 21.89
C LYS A 301 3.68 0.67 23.10
N LEU A 302 2.98 -0.13 23.88
CA LEU A 302 3.57 -0.92 24.94
C LEU A 302 4.56 -1.96 24.41
N ASN A 303 4.25 -2.64 23.31
CA ASN A 303 5.16 -3.60 22.69
C ASN A 303 6.45 -2.92 22.16
N GLU A 304 6.33 -1.68 21.62
CA GLU A 304 7.47 -0.92 21.11
C GLU A 304 8.37 -0.35 22.22
N TRP A 305 7.77 0.23 23.26
CA TRP A 305 8.48 1.04 24.25
C TRP A 305 8.82 0.29 25.52
N TRP A 306 8.10 -0.80 25.82
CA TRP A 306 8.35 -1.57 27.04
C TRP A 306 9.70 -2.30 26.94
N PRO A 307 10.47 -2.39 28.04
CA PRO A 307 11.71 -3.12 28.01
C PRO A 307 11.55 -4.55 27.51
N VAL A 308 12.41 -4.96 26.58
CA VAL A 308 12.39 -6.33 26.01
C VAL A 308 12.65 -7.39 27.11
N SER A 309 13.41 -7.03 28.15
CA SER A 309 13.81 -7.92 29.22
C SER A 309 12.61 -8.51 29.97
N ARG A 310 12.55 -9.84 30.05
CA ARG A 310 11.55 -10.57 30.83
C ARG A 310 11.58 -10.23 32.33
N TRP A 311 12.76 -9.89 32.85
CA TRP A 311 12.92 -9.47 34.23
C TRP A 311 12.21 -8.14 34.53
N LEU A 312 12.06 -7.30 33.55
CA LEU A 312 11.30 -6.03 33.60
C LEU A 312 9.85 -6.19 33.12
N GLY A 313 9.34 -7.41 32.98
CA GLY A 313 7.97 -7.68 32.54
C GLY A 313 7.79 -7.69 31.03
N GLY A 314 8.86 -7.62 30.26
CA GLY A 314 8.81 -7.73 28.80
C GLY A 314 8.64 -9.16 28.30
N VAL A 315 8.37 -9.31 27.01
CA VAL A 315 8.20 -10.61 26.37
C VAL A 315 9.53 -11.35 26.17
N GLY A 316 10.64 -10.64 26.11
CA GLY A 316 11.96 -11.22 25.86
C GLY A 316 12.30 -11.32 24.38
N ARG A 317 11.55 -10.64 23.53
CA ARG A 317 11.80 -10.53 22.09
C ARG A 317 11.52 -9.11 21.61
N LEU A 318 12.30 -8.66 20.64
CA LEU A 318 12.12 -7.36 20.04
C LEU A 318 10.86 -7.37 19.17
N TRP A 319 9.97 -6.40 19.39
CA TRP A 319 8.81 -6.15 18.54
C TRP A 319 9.01 -4.89 17.70
N ARG A 320 8.66 -4.97 16.41
CA ARG A 320 8.71 -3.86 15.48
C ARG A 320 7.37 -3.74 14.78
N GLY A 321 6.73 -2.57 14.89
CA GLY A 321 5.53 -2.23 14.14
C GLY A 321 5.87 -1.57 12.82
N VAL A 322 5.21 -2.01 11.75
CA VAL A 322 5.23 -1.26 10.48
C VAL A 322 4.40 -0.02 10.67
N SER A 323 4.99 1.12 10.45
CA SER A 323 4.30 2.40 10.49
C SER A 323 3.73 2.71 9.11
N MET A 324 2.47 3.15 9.05
CA MET A 324 1.83 3.65 7.81
C MET A 324 2.39 5.03 7.42
N MET A 325 3.71 5.11 7.33
CA MET A 325 4.44 6.33 7.02
C MET A 325 4.32 6.69 5.55
N GLU A 326 4.71 7.89 5.25
CA GLU A 326 4.91 8.38 3.89
C GLU A 326 6.10 7.65 3.26
N PRO A 327 5.87 6.65 2.38
CA PRO A 327 6.97 5.99 1.71
C PRO A 327 7.69 6.98 0.82
N SER A 328 9.01 6.84 0.74
CA SER A 328 9.83 7.64 -0.15
C SER A 328 9.53 7.31 -1.62
N LEU A 329 9.98 8.17 -2.51
CA LEU A 329 9.91 7.89 -3.94
C LEU A 329 10.75 6.66 -4.31
N GLU A 330 11.89 6.48 -3.65
CA GLU A 330 12.78 5.35 -3.85
C GLU A 330 12.10 4.02 -3.47
N ASP A 331 11.35 3.99 -2.36
CA ASP A 331 10.58 2.80 -1.96
C ASP A 331 9.54 2.42 -3.00
N ARG A 332 8.80 3.41 -3.53
CA ARG A 332 7.83 3.18 -4.60
C ARG A 332 8.48 2.64 -5.87
N GLN A 333 9.61 3.25 -6.27
CA GLN A 333 10.35 2.82 -7.45
C GLN A 333 10.87 1.40 -7.27
N ARG A 334 11.42 1.06 -6.12
CA ARG A 334 11.89 -0.29 -5.80
C ARG A 334 10.80 -1.34 -5.95
N ILE A 335 9.59 -1.08 -5.44
CA ILE A 335 8.46 -2.00 -5.59
C ILE A 335 8.03 -2.13 -7.06
N ALA A 336 8.02 -1.03 -7.80
CA ALA A 336 7.72 -1.05 -9.22
C ALA A 336 8.77 -1.87 -10.01
N ASP A 337 10.06 -1.69 -9.70
CA ASP A 337 11.16 -2.44 -10.33
C ASP A 337 11.07 -3.93 -10.02
N MET A 338 10.76 -4.32 -8.78
CA MET A 338 10.55 -5.71 -8.39
C MET A 338 9.36 -6.34 -9.13
N LEU A 339 8.27 -5.60 -9.30
CA LEU A 339 7.11 -6.05 -10.09
C LEU A 339 7.48 -6.19 -11.57
N GLY A 340 8.13 -5.18 -12.14
CA GLY A 340 8.54 -5.16 -13.54
C GLY A 340 9.56 -6.22 -13.89
N GLY A 341 10.49 -6.50 -12.98
CA GLY A 341 11.50 -7.55 -13.10
C GLY A 341 11.00 -8.98 -12.79
N GLY A 342 9.70 -9.14 -12.46
CA GLY A 342 9.12 -10.44 -12.12
C GLY A 342 9.61 -11.03 -10.79
N GLN A 343 10.27 -10.23 -9.96
CA GLN A 343 10.75 -10.64 -8.64
C GLN A 343 9.60 -10.81 -7.65
N ILE A 344 8.52 -10.05 -7.85
CA ILE A 344 7.26 -10.21 -7.15
C ILE A 344 6.11 -10.25 -8.16
N ARG A 345 5.07 -10.96 -7.81
CA ARG A 345 3.79 -10.98 -8.55
C ARG A 345 2.64 -10.69 -7.60
N VAL A 346 1.65 -9.97 -8.07
CA VAL A 346 0.43 -9.74 -7.31
C VAL A 346 -0.50 -10.94 -7.47
N VAL A 347 -0.82 -11.58 -6.37
CA VAL A 347 -1.86 -12.61 -6.35
C VAL A 347 -3.21 -11.90 -6.31
N ARG A 348 -3.99 -12.02 -7.37
CA ARG A 348 -5.35 -11.46 -7.45
C ARG A 348 -6.34 -12.47 -6.85
N ASP A 349 -7.14 -12.04 -5.89
CA ASP A 349 -8.29 -12.83 -5.41
C ASP A 349 -9.48 -12.64 -6.34
N SER A 350 -9.81 -11.38 -6.63
CA SER A 350 -10.97 -11.02 -7.46
C SER A 350 -10.84 -9.62 -8.03
N ILE A 351 -11.47 -9.41 -9.19
CA ILE A 351 -11.63 -8.11 -9.84
C ILE A 351 -13.13 -7.82 -9.94
N TRP A 352 -13.53 -6.66 -9.45
CA TRP A 352 -14.92 -6.21 -9.42
C TRP A 352 -15.11 -5.00 -10.33
N SER A 353 -16.30 -4.84 -10.90
CA SER A 353 -16.63 -3.61 -11.63
C SER A 353 -16.81 -2.43 -10.68
N PHE A 354 -16.76 -1.21 -11.22
CA PHE A 354 -16.89 0.02 -10.43
C PHE A 354 -18.25 0.13 -9.72
N GLU A 355 -19.30 -0.48 -10.25
CA GLU A 355 -20.64 -0.50 -9.68
C GLU A 355 -20.74 -1.42 -8.44
N HIS A 356 -19.87 -2.44 -8.33
CA HIS A 356 -19.93 -3.48 -7.30
C HIS A 356 -18.89 -3.28 -6.19
N VAL A 357 -18.52 -2.03 -5.89
CA VAL A 357 -17.54 -1.70 -4.84
C VAL A 357 -17.98 -2.16 -3.45
N LYS A 358 -19.28 -2.10 -3.14
CA LYS A 358 -19.79 -2.55 -1.83
C LYS A 358 -19.62 -4.05 -1.63
N GLU A 359 -19.88 -4.84 -2.67
CA GLU A 359 -19.68 -6.29 -2.68
C GLU A 359 -18.18 -6.64 -2.61
N ALA A 360 -17.34 -5.88 -3.29
CA ALA A 360 -15.89 -6.02 -3.19
C ALA A 360 -15.39 -5.77 -1.75
N TYR A 361 -15.94 -4.77 -1.06
CA TYR A 361 -15.64 -4.55 0.36
C TYR A 361 -16.22 -5.66 1.26
N ALA A 362 -17.37 -6.20 0.96
CA ALA A 362 -17.92 -7.34 1.69
C ALA A 362 -17.01 -8.57 1.56
N LYS A 363 -16.46 -8.82 0.36
CA LYS A 363 -15.47 -9.88 0.13
C LYS A 363 -14.19 -9.63 0.94
N LEU A 364 -13.66 -8.42 0.91
CA LEU A 364 -12.46 -8.04 1.66
C LEU A 364 -12.66 -8.14 3.17
N GLY A 365 -13.78 -7.61 3.68
CA GLY A 365 -14.13 -7.61 5.11
C GLY A 365 -14.41 -9.00 5.67
N GLY A 366 -14.79 -9.97 4.82
CA GLY A 366 -14.96 -11.36 5.20
C GLY A 366 -13.65 -12.09 5.55
N LEU A 367 -12.49 -11.46 5.35
CA LEU A 367 -11.15 -11.99 5.66
C LEU A 367 -10.83 -13.34 4.99
N HIS A 368 -11.53 -13.66 3.91
CA HIS A 368 -11.38 -14.91 3.15
C HIS A 368 -10.76 -14.69 1.76
N ALA A 369 -10.28 -13.49 1.48
CA ALA A 369 -9.55 -13.22 0.25
C ALA A 369 -8.18 -13.93 0.27
N SER A 370 -7.85 -14.62 -0.83
CA SER A 370 -6.58 -15.32 -1.01
C SER A 370 -5.62 -14.50 -1.88
N GLY A 371 -5.67 -13.18 -1.77
CA GLY A 371 -4.89 -12.24 -2.57
C GLY A 371 -5.52 -10.85 -2.55
N LYS A 372 -5.21 -10.05 -3.54
CA LYS A 372 -5.69 -8.67 -3.67
C LYS A 372 -7.09 -8.62 -4.27
N VAL A 373 -7.98 -7.90 -3.62
CA VAL A 373 -9.29 -7.54 -4.16
C VAL A 373 -9.12 -6.21 -4.90
N LEU A 374 -9.52 -6.18 -6.16
CA LEU A 374 -9.33 -5.07 -7.08
C LEU A 374 -10.67 -4.56 -7.62
N VAL A 375 -10.72 -3.30 -7.94
CA VAL A 375 -11.85 -2.67 -8.63
C VAL A 375 -11.36 -2.12 -9.96
N ARG A 376 -12.01 -2.52 -11.05
CA ARG A 376 -11.83 -1.92 -12.37
C ARG A 376 -12.64 -0.64 -12.42
N VAL A 377 -11.96 0.49 -12.51
CA VAL A 377 -12.58 1.82 -12.54
C VAL A 377 -12.86 2.22 -13.99
N ASP A 378 -11.92 1.96 -14.89
CA ASP A 378 -12.12 2.16 -16.34
C ASP A 378 -12.48 0.82 -16.99
N GLU A 379 -13.72 0.69 -17.42
CA GLU A 379 -14.24 -0.53 -18.06
C GLU A 379 -13.62 -0.81 -19.43
N THR A 380 -12.99 0.17 -20.03
CA THR A 380 -12.30 0.00 -21.33
C THR A 380 -10.95 -0.69 -21.20
N VAL A 381 -10.43 -0.82 -19.97
CA VAL A 381 -9.12 -1.46 -19.68
C VAL A 381 -9.31 -2.91 -19.29
N GLY A 382 -8.65 -3.82 -20.01
CA GLY A 382 -8.72 -5.26 -19.74
C GLY A 382 -7.93 -5.68 -18.48
N ASP A 383 -8.30 -6.82 -17.86
CA ASP A 383 -7.68 -7.34 -16.63
C ASP A 383 -6.19 -7.60 -16.75
N ASN A 384 -5.72 -7.96 -17.94
CA ASN A 384 -4.33 -8.28 -18.25
C ASN A 384 -3.68 -7.24 -19.17
N GLU A 385 -4.30 -6.09 -19.32
CA GLU A 385 -3.76 -5.00 -20.13
C GLU A 385 -2.58 -4.35 -19.42
N CYS A 386 -1.45 -4.25 -20.16
CA CYS A 386 -0.19 -3.69 -19.67
C CYS A 386 -0.01 -2.21 -20.06
#